data_2dd0aec7622a33001b80bca78a34bf74
#
_entry.id   2dd0aec7622a33001b80bca78a34bf74
#
_cell.length_a   1.000
_cell.length_b   1.000
_cell.length_c   1.000
_cell.angle_alpha   90.00
_cell.angle_beta   90.00
_cell.angle_gamma   90.00
#
_symmetry.space_group_name_H-M   'P 1'
#
loop_
_entity.id
_entity.type
_entity.pdbx_description
1 polymer ?
#
loop_
_entity_poly.entity_id
_entity_poly.type
_entity_poly.pdbx_seq_one_letter_code
_entity_poly.pdbx_strand_id
1 'polypeptide(L)'
;MLREASSASQLKRNFEGTDLLYVPDINWQLTKPKLLVQERVYGIPIGDIEALKAHNVNLERLAEMGVEIFFTQIFKHSFFHADMHPGNIMVDATDPENPKYVAIDFGIMGTLAHDDQRYLADNFLAFFNHDYHRVAELHIESGWVPADTKLDEFEAAIRSVCEPIFAKPLKEISFGQLLLRLFQTARRFNMEVQPQLVLLQKTLLNIEGLGRQLHPDLDLWKTAKPILEHWMKERMSLSTALNTLQKEAPNWIHTLPALPRLLHDLSIKAQEGKLTTQLSPRDLAEIKQEIRHSNRRTLKAITGATFIVGAAITTLLSEHFTEPLGISLLSGGLGLWGALLLFSSFQKH
;
A
#
# COMPACT_ATOMS: atom_id res chain seq x y z
N MET A 1 -20.62 15.53 15.57
CA MET A 1 -21.74 14.72 15.08
C MET A 1 -21.81 14.61 13.55
N LEU A 2 -21.95 15.72 12.74
CA LEU A 2 -22.04 15.59 11.26
C LEU A 2 -20.81 14.92 10.62
N ARG A 3 -19.61 15.26 11.11
CA ARG A 3 -18.36 14.64 10.65
C ARG A 3 -18.33 13.15 11.00
N GLU A 4 -18.77 12.81 12.18
CA GLU A 4 -18.87 11.44 12.66
C GLU A 4 -19.89 10.64 11.85
N ALA A 5 -21.08 11.20 11.57
CA ALA A 5 -22.06 10.61 10.68
C ALA A 5 -21.51 10.32 9.28
N SER A 6 -20.73 11.28 8.73
CA SER A 6 -20.05 11.10 7.45
C SER A 6 -19.01 9.98 7.49
N SER A 7 -18.24 9.90 8.57
CA SER A 7 -17.26 8.85 8.79
C SER A 7 -17.90 7.46 8.87
N ALA A 8 -19.00 7.33 9.64
CA ALA A 8 -19.78 6.10 9.72
C ALA A 8 -20.29 5.67 8.34
N SER A 9 -20.90 6.60 7.59
CA SER A 9 -21.42 6.29 6.25
C SER A 9 -20.31 5.91 5.26
N GLN A 10 -19.13 6.50 5.37
CA GLN A 10 -17.98 6.11 4.54
C GLN A 10 -17.49 4.71 4.91
N LEU A 11 -17.32 4.42 6.20
CA LEU A 11 -16.88 3.10 6.66
C LEU A 11 -17.90 2.02 6.26
N LYS A 12 -19.21 2.29 6.36
CA LYS A 12 -20.26 1.39 5.92
C LYS A 12 -20.09 1.03 4.43
N ARG A 13 -19.93 2.03 3.56
CA ARG A 13 -19.69 1.78 2.13
C ARG A 13 -18.41 0.98 1.86
N ASN A 14 -17.36 1.21 2.64
CA ASN A 14 -16.10 0.51 2.48
C ASN A 14 -16.23 -1.00 2.75
N PHE A 15 -17.13 -1.38 3.65
CA PHE A 15 -17.38 -2.78 4.03
C PHE A 15 -18.65 -3.38 3.41
N GLU A 16 -19.30 -2.64 2.50
CA GLU A 16 -20.47 -3.13 1.78
C GLU A 16 -20.15 -4.42 1.01
N GLY A 17 -21.01 -5.44 1.16
CA GLY A 17 -20.80 -6.75 0.54
C GLY A 17 -19.82 -7.66 1.28
N THR A 18 -19.36 -7.29 2.49
CA THR A 18 -18.55 -8.15 3.36
C THR A 18 -19.31 -8.50 4.64
N ASP A 19 -18.98 -9.66 5.24
CA ASP A 19 -19.52 -10.08 6.53
C ASP A 19 -18.61 -9.71 7.71
N LEU A 20 -17.58 -8.90 7.49
CA LEU A 20 -16.56 -8.60 8.51
C LEU A 20 -17.02 -7.55 9.51
N LEU A 21 -17.57 -6.44 9.04
CA LEU A 21 -17.89 -5.27 9.86
C LEU A 21 -19.26 -4.71 9.50
N TYR A 22 -20.13 -4.68 10.48
CA TYR A 22 -21.40 -3.97 10.40
C TYR A 22 -21.27 -2.55 10.95
N VAL A 23 -21.80 -1.59 10.22
CA VAL A 23 -21.87 -0.18 10.61
C VAL A 23 -23.33 0.26 10.58
N PRO A 24 -23.86 0.82 11.69
CA PRO A 24 -25.26 1.26 11.79
C PRO A 24 -25.60 2.31 10.74
N ASP A 25 -26.85 2.31 10.27
CA ASP A 25 -27.38 3.33 9.38
C ASP A 25 -27.51 4.68 10.07
N ILE A 26 -27.11 5.74 9.38
CA ILE A 26 -27.26 7.09 9.89
C ILE A 26 -28.59 7.67 9.43
N ASN A 27 -29.40 8.14 10.39
CA ASN A 27 -30.60 8.90 10.07
C ASN A 27 -30.23 10.36 9.80
N TRP A 28 -29.96 10.68 8.54
CA TRP A 28 -29.54 12.03 8.11
C TRP A 28 -30.60 13.11 8.32
N GLN A 29 -31.90 12.75 8.35
CA GLN A 29 -32.98 13.71 8.56
C GLN A 29 -32.98 14.23 10.00
N LEU A 30 -32.69 13.35 10.95
CA LEU A 30 -32.67 13.67 12.38
C LEU A 30 -31.28 14.10 12.89
N THR A 31 -30.22 13.76 12.17
CA THR A 31 -28.85 14.14 12.55
C THR A 31 -28.60 15.65 12.36
N LYS A 32 -28.04 16.30 13.38
CA LYS A 32 -27.78 17.74 13.45
C LYS A 32 -26.34 17.98 13.94
N PRO A 33 -25.80 19.21 13.87
CA PRO A 33 -24.42 19.49 14.32
C PRO A 33 -24.09 19.04 15.74
N LYS A 34 -25.08 18.96 16.62
CA LYS A 34 -24.91 18.53 18.03
C LYS A 34 -25.63 17.22 18.37
N LEU A 35 -26.26 16.58 17.40
CA LEU A 35 -27.04 15.35 17.58
C LEU A 35 -26.71 14.37 16.47
N LEU A 36 -26.25 13.18 16.82
CA LEU A 36 -26.12 12.03 15.94
C LEU A 36 -27.27 11.07 16.19
N VAL A 37 -27.97 10.70 15.14
CA VAL A 37 -29.02 9.67 15.19
C VAL A 37 -28.63 8.55 14.25
N GLN A 38 -28.46 7.38 14.82
CA GLN A 38 -28.09 6.17 14.09
C GLN A 38 -29.02 5.02 14.45
N GLU A 39 -29.01 4.00 13.63
CA GLU A 39 -29.71 2.75 13.84
C GLU A 39 -29.36 2.16 15.22
N ARG A 40 -30.36 1.62 15.90
CA ARG A 40 -30.12 0.87 17.12
C ARG A 40 -29.66 -0.54 16.77
N VAL A 41 -28.47 -0.88 17.21
CA VAL A 41 -27.90 -2.21 17.06
C VAL A 41 -27.98 -2.99 18.37
N TYR A 42 -27.99 -4.31 18.26
CA TYR A 42 -27.98 -5.24 19.37
C TYR A 42 -26.78 -6.15 19.19
N GLY A 43 -26.17 -6.54 20.28
CA GLY A 43 -25.02 -7.43 20.29
C GLY A 43 -24.41 -7.53 21.68
N ILE A 44 -23.39 -8.36 21.81
CA ILE A 44 -22.63 -8.55 23.03
C ILE A 44 -21.43 -7.59 22.98
N PRO A 45 -21.16 -6.77 24.01
CA PRO A 45 -19.93 -5.99 24.05
C PRO A 45 -18.72 -6.91 23.88
N ILE A 46 -17.79 -6.56 22.97
CA ILE A 46 -16.65 -7.44 22.66
C ILE A 46 -15.72 -7.67 23.87
N GLY A 47 -15.72 -6.77 24.85
CA GLY A 47 -14.97 -6.91 26.09
C GLY A 47 -15.61 -7.86 27.11
N ASP A 48 -16.86 -8.27 26.89
CA ASP A 48 -17.57 -9.21 27.78
C ASP A 48 -17.30 -10.67 27.33
N ILE A 49 -16.10 -11.14 27.63
CA ILE A 49 -15.62 -12.46 27.21
C ILE A 49 -16.50 -13.59 27.77
N GLU A 50 -17.04 -13.42 28.98
CA GLU A 50 -17.88 -14.44 29.60
C GLU A 50 -19.24 -14.54 28.89
N ALA A 51 -19.84 -13.41 28.52
CA ALA A 51 -21.07 -13.42 27.73
C ALA A 51 -20.83 -14.02 26.33
N LEU A 52 -19.70 -13.70 25.66
CA LEU A 52 -19.33 -14.30 24.37
C LEU A 52 -19.20 -15.82 24.47
N LYS A 53 -18.52 -16.34 25.50
CA LYS A 53 -18.41 -17.78 25.77
C LYS A 53 -19.76 -18.44 26.06
N ALA A 54 -20.60 -17.77 26.83
CA ALA A 54 -21.92 -18.27 27.15
C ALA A 54 -22.83 -18.43 25.91
N HIS A 55 -22.59 -17.63 24.87
CA HIS A 55 -23.27 -17.71 23.58
C HIS A 55 -22.51 -18.60 22.56
N ASN A 56 -21.49 -19.35 23.00
CA ASN A 56 -20.66 -20.22 22.19
C ASN A 56 -20.02 -19.53 20.98
N VAL A 57 -19.70 -18.24 21.09
CA VAL A 57 -19.05 -17.48 20.01
C VAL A 57 -17.64 -18.01 19.75
N ASN A 58 -17.30 -18.24 18.50
CA ASN A 58 -15.96 -18.64 18.07
C ASN A 58 -14.98 -17.48 18.28
N LEU A 59 -14.31 -17.47 19.44
CA LEU A 59 -13.42 -16.40 19.86
C LEU A 59 -12.14 -16.32 19.01
N GLU A 60 -11.65 -17.47 18.51
CA GLU A 60 -10.51 -17.51 17.60
C GLU A 60 -10.84 -16.78 16.30
N ARG A 61 -11.97 -17.14 15.67
CA ARG A 61 -12.43 -16.46 14.46
C ARG A 61 -12.67 -14.96 14.69
N LEU A 62 -13.26 -14.61 15.83
CA LEU A 62 -13.50 -13.22 16.20
C LEU A 62 -12.18 -12.44 16.35
N ALA A 63 -11.15 -13.02 16.95
CA ALA A 63 -9.85 -12.42 17.09
C ALA A 63 -9.16 -12.19 15.73
N GLU A 64 -9.18 -13.20 14.85
CA GLU A 64 -8.66 -13.10 13.48
C GLU A 64 -9.37 -12.02 12.66
N MET A 65 -10.71 -11.96 12.75
CA MET A 65 -11.50 -10.94 12.07
C MET A 65 -11.13 -9.52 12.48
N GLY A 66 -10.82 -9.28 13.75
CA GLY A 66 -10.37 -7.97 14.22
C GLY A 66 -9.09 -7.51 13.52
N VAL A 67 -8.15 -8.43 13.32
CA VAL A 67 -6.92 -8.19 12.55
C VAL A 67 -7.24 -7.95 11.07
N GLU A 68 -8.09 -8.77 10.49
CA GLU A 68 -8.52 -8.67 9.08
C GLU A 68 -9.20 -7.32 8.80
N ILE A 69 -10.12 -6.88 9.66
CA ILE A 69 -10.80 -5.59 9.59
C ILE A 69 -9.77 -4.45 9.61
N PHE A 70 -8.81 -4.50 10.53
CA PHE A 70 -7.79 -3.47 10.66
C PHE A 70 -6.93 -3.34 9.40
N PHE A 71 -6.37 -4.43 8.92
CA PHE A 71 -5.52 -4.41 7.74
C PHE A 71 -6.30 -4.04 6.47
N THR A 72 -7.55 -4.47 6.34
CA THR A 72 -8.44 -4.10 5.24
C THR A 72 -8.70 -2.59 5.22
N GLN A 73 -8.99 -1.98 6.36
CA GLN A 73 -9.19 -0.53 6.47
C GLN A 73 -7.96 0.25 6.01
N ILE A 74 -6.77 -0.20 6.39
CA ILE A 74 -5.51 0.49 6.07
C ILE A 74 -5.13 0.29 4.60
N PHE A 75 -5.05 -0.98 4.16
CA PHE A 75 -4.45 -1.32 2.87
C PHE A 75 -5.45 -1.35 1.71
N LYS A 76 -6.73 -1.57 1.96
CA LYS A 76 -7.75 -1.53 0.91
C LYS A 76 -8.43 -0.17 0.80
N HIS A 77 -8.74 0.46 1.94
CA HIS A 77 -9.58 1.64 1.97
C HIS A 77 -8.84 2.94 2.31
N SER A 78 -7.59 2.89 2.81
CA SER A 78 -6.84 4.06 3.29
C SER A 78 -7.62 4.93 4.29
N PHE A 79 -8.63 4.35 4.91
CA PHE A 79 -9.55 4.98 5.84
C PHE A 79 -9.83 4.02 6.99
N PHE A 80 -9.40 4.36 8.19
CA PHE A 80 -9.43 3.45 9.32
C PHE A 80 -9.99 4.09 10.58
N HIS A 81 -10.65 3.26 11.37
CA HIS A 81 -11.11 3.60 12.69
C HIS A 81 -9.91 3.68 13.64
N ALA A 82 -9.60 4.88 14.11
CA ALA A 82 -8.40 5.14 14.89
C ALA A 82 -8.60 4.95 16.42
N ASP A 83 -9.76 4.49 16.84
CA ASP A 83 -10.08 4.23 18.24
C ASP A 83 -10.90 2.95 18.41
N MET A 84 -10.40 1.84 17.86
CA MET A 84 -11.01 0.50 18.01
C MET A 84 -10.78 -0.02 19.45
N HIS A 85 -11.42 0.68 20.38
CA HIS A 85 -11.45 0.28 21.78
C HIS A 85 -12.61 -0.71 22.01
N PRO A 86 -12.51 -1.71 22.93
CA PRO A 86 -13.58 -2.65 23.21
C PRO A 86 -14.95 -2.01 23.52
N GLY A 87 -14.96 -0.80 24.07
CA GLY A 87 -16.19 -0.03 24.34
C GLY A 87 -16.94 0.47 23.11
N ASN A 88 -16.28 0.49 21.95
CA ASN A 88 -16.82 0.98 20.68
C ASN A 88 -17.21 -0.16 19.73
N ILE A 89 -17.13 -1.42 20.21
CA ILE A 89 -17.33 -2.61 19.41
C ILE A 89 -18.31 -3.55 20.12
N MET A 90 -19.33 -3.97 19.39
CA MET A 90 -20.22 -5.05 19.78
C MET A 90 -20.04 -6.24 18.83
N VAL A 91 -20.51 -7.40 19.25
CA VAL A 91 -20.47 -8.63 18.47
C VAL A 91 -21.90 -9.08 18.21
N ASP A 92 -22.26 -9.20 16.95
CA ASP A 92 -23.47 -9.92 16.55
C ASP A 92 -23.14 -11.42 16.58
N ALA A 93 -23.75 -12.11 17.52
CA ALA A 93 -23.59 -13.53 17.76
C ALA A 93 -24.78 -14.35 17.22
N THR A 94 -25.53 -13.84 16.26
CA THR A 94 -26.66 -14.55 15.62
C THR A 94 -26.17 -15.87 14.98
N ASP A 95 -24.98 -15.87 14.39
CA ASP A 95 -24.24 -17.07 14.00
C ASP A 95 -22.96 -17.13 14.86
N PRO A 96 -22.92 -17.98 15.91
CA PRO A 96 -21.76 -18.05 16.80
C PRO A 96 -20.47 -18.53 16.13
N GLU A 97 -20.55 -19.31 15.06
CA GLU A 97 -19.37 -19.78 14.32
C GLU A 97 -18.82 -18.69 13.37
N ASN A 98 -19.71 -17.78 12.91
CA ASN A 98 -19.35 -16.66 12.04
C ASN A 98 -19.83 -15.35 12.65
N PRO A 99 -19.29 -14.93 13.82
CA PRO A 99 -19.70 -13.71 14.49
C PRO A 99 -19.34 -12.50 13.63
N LYS A 100 -20.06 -11.36 13.81
CA LYS A 100 -19.77 -10.11 13.08
C LYS A 100 -19.39 -9.00 14.04
N TYR A 101 -18.40 -8.22 13.65
CA TYR A 101 -18.08 -6.97 14.34
C TYR A 101 -19.15 -5.92 14.05
N VAL A 102 -19.56 -5.19 15.07
CA VAL A 102 -20.46 -4.04 14.97
C VAL A 102 -19.77 -2.85 15.60
N ALA A 103 -19.37 -1.87 14.80
CA ALA A 103 -18.79 -0.63 15.30
C ALA A 103 -19.88 0.42 15.56
N ILE A 104 -19.78 1.15 16.68
CA ILE A 104 -20.84 2.08 17.13
C ILE A 104 -20.40 3.52 17.36
N ASP A 105 -19.11 3.81 17.41
CA ASP A 105 -18.53 5.16 17.55
C ASP A 105 -17.57 5.41 16.39
N PHE A 106 -17.63 6.59 15.76
CA PHE A 106 -16.83 6.94 14.58
C PHE A 106 -16.18 8.34 14.73
N GLY A 107 -16.03 8.77 15.98
CA GLY A 107 -15.52 10.10 16.32
C GLY A 107 -14.06 10.32 15.92
N ILE A 108 -13.25 9.26 15.95
CA ILE A 108 -11.82 9.34 15.62
C ILE A 108 -11.51 8.38 14.46
N MET A 109 -11.35 8.96 13.28
CA MET A 109 -10.96 8.23 12.07
C MET A 109 -9.62 8.73 11.56
N GLY A 110 -8.84 7.83 10.99
CA GLY A 110 -7.59 8.13 10.31
C GLY A 110 -7.69 7.93 8.80
N THR A 111 -6.92 8.70 8.05
CA THR A 111 -6.76 8.53 6.61
C THR A 111 -5.28 8.46 6.28
N LEU A 112 -4.90 7.60 5.35
CA LEU A 112 -3.55 7.54 4.82
C LEU A 112 -3.51 8.12 3.42
N ALA A 113 -2.48 8.91 3.13
CA ALA A 113 -2.19 9.27 1.76
C ALA A 113 -1.77 8.01 0.97
N HIS A 114 -1.97 8.05 -0.34
CA HIS A 114 -1.72 6.89 -1.20
C HIS A 114 -0.24 6.44 -1.17
N ASP A 115 0.67 7.41 -1.10
CA ASP A 115 2.10 7.14 -1.01
C ASP A 115 2.46 6.56 0.36
N ASP A 116 1.93 7.10 1.47
CA ASP A 116 2.16 6.57 2.81
C ASP A 116 1.65 5.13 2.94
N GLN A 117 0.51 4.82 2.33
CA GLN A 117 -0.05 3.46 2.29
C GLN A 117 0.90 2.48 1.59
N ARG A 118 1.49 2.89 0.46
CA ARG A 118 2.46 2.09 -0.28
C ARG A 118 3.72 1.86 0.54
N TYR A 119 4.30 2.94 1.08
CA TYR A 119 5.51 2.83 1.91
C TYR A 119 5.30 1.98 3.15
N LEU A 120 4.13 2.09 3.79
CA LEU A 120 3.76 1.21 4.90
C LEU A 120 3.74 -0.25 4.49
N ALA A 121 3.09 -0.59 3.37
CA ALA A 121 3.00 -1.96 2.90
C ALA A 121 4.39 -2.54 2.56
N ASP A 122 5.21 -1.78 1.84
CA ASP A 122 6.57 -2.18 1.49
C ASP A 122 7.44 -2.37 2.75
N ASN A 123 7.30 -1.47 3.74
CA ASN A 123 7.98 -1.61 5.03
C ASN A 123 7.53 -2.86 5.79
N PHE A 124 6.23 -3.12 5.88
CA PHE A 124 5.72 -4.33 6.53
C PHE A 124 6.26 -5.59 5.86
N LEU A 125 6.27 -5.63 4.52
CA LEU A 125 6.78 -6.78 3.79
C LEU A 125 8.29 -6.98 4.02
N ALA A 126 9.08 -5.89 3.98
CA ALA A 126 10.50 -5.93 4.28
C ALA A 126 10.76 -6.43 5.71
N PHE A 127 9.96 -5.97 6.69
CA PHE A 127 9.99 -6.48 8.05
C PHE A 127 9.69 -7.97 8.15
N PHE A 128 8.63 -8.45 7.48
CA PHE A 128 8.28 -9.87 7.46
C PHE A 128 9.38 -10.75 6.87
N ASN A 129 10.18 -10.18 5.97
CA ASN A 129 11.29 -10.87 5.32
C ASN A 129 12.63 -10.66 6.05
N HIS A 130 12.66 -9.95 7.19
CA HIS A 130 13.87 -9.58 7.93
C HIS A 130 14.86 -8.75 7.10
N ASP A 131 14.38 -8.04 6.09
CA ASP A 131 15.18 -7.17 5.21
C ASP A 131 15.29 -5.77 5.81
N TYR A 132 16.15 -5.63 6.83
CA TYR A 132 16.33 -4.37 7.55
C TYR A 132 16.99 -3.29 6.68
N HIS A 133 17.79 -3.71 5.71
CA HIS A 133 18.38 -2.80 4.74
C HIS A 133 17.27 -2.11 3.94
N ARG A 134 16.35 -2.89 3.39
CA ARG A 134 15.22 -2.36 2.63
C ARG A 134 14.29 -1.50 3.49
N VAL A 135 14.09 -1.85 4.76
CA VAL A 135 13.33 -1.01 5.71
C VAL A 135 14.00 0.36 5.84
N ALA A 136 15.32 0.42 6.02
CA ALA A 136 16.05 1.67 6.16
C ALA A 136 15.99 2.52 4.87
N GLU A 137 16.19 1.90 3.70
CA GLU A 137 16.03 2.57 2.40
C GLU A 137 14.64 3.19 2.24
N LEU A 138 13.58 2.43 2.51
CA LEU A 138 12.20 2.89 2.38
C LEU A 138 11.90 4.10 3.27
N HIS A 139 12.45 4.17 4.47
CA HIS A 139 12.28 5.33 5.33
C HIS A 139 12.97 6.60 4.78
N ILE A 140 14.12 6.44 4.12
CA ILE A 140 14.82 7.55 3.45
C ILE A 140 14.07 7.94 2.16
N GLU A 141 13.70 6.97 1.33
CA GLU A 141 12.97 7.19 0.08
C GLU A 141 11.62 7.91 0.30
N SER A 142 10.91 7.58 1.39
CA SER A 142 9.64 8.22 1.75
C SER A 142 9.80 9.63 2.33
N GLY A 143 11.02 10.04 2.67
CA GLY A 143 11.29 11.28 3.36
C GLY A 143 10.86 11.28 4.83
N TRP A 144 10.61 10.11 5.43
CA TRP A 144 10.30 10.01 6.86
C TRP A 144 11.52 10.28 7.75
N VAL A 145 12.72 10.01 7.23
CA VAL A 145 13.98 10.44 7.81
C VAL A 145 14.71 11.34 6.79
N PRO A 146 15.58 12.25 7.24
CA PRO A 146 16.34 13.13 6.34
C PRO A 146 17.16 12.36 5.31
N ALA A 147 17.27 12.90 4.09
CA ALA A 147 17.99 12.27 2.98
C ALA A 147 19.51 12.11 3.22
N ASP A 148 20.09 12.88 4.15
CA ASP A 148 21.48 12.79 4.59
C ASP A 148 21.71 11.77 5.70
N THR A 149 20.67 11.02 6.09
CA THR A 149 20.79 9.94 7.07
C THR A 149 21.68 8.82 6.52
N LYS A 150 22.68 8.41 7.30
CA LYS A 150 23.56 7.29 6.92
C LYS A 150 22.81 5.97 7.01
N LEU A 151 22.62 5.36 5.85
CA LEU A 151 21.84 4.12 5.68
C LEU A 151 22.32 3.02 6.61
N ASP A 152 23.63 2.75 6.63
CA ASP A 152 24.22 1.66 7.43
C ASP A 152 24.02 1.86 8.94
N GLU A 153 24.12 3.11 9.43
CA GLU A 153 23.89 3.43 10.85
C GLU A 153 22.41 3.25 11.21
N PHE A 154 21.52 3.65 10.31
CA PHE A 154 20.07 3.52 10.51
C PHE A 154 19.63 2.05 10.43
N GLU A 155 20.13 1.28 9.45
CA GLU A 155 19.91 -0.17 9.36
C GLU A 155 20.37 -0.88 10.65
N ALA A 156 21.60 -0.60 11.11
CA ALA A 156 22.13 -1.20 12.34
C ALA A 156 21.25 -0.88 13.56
N ALA A 157 20.71 0.34 13.65
CA ALA A 157 19.81 0.74 14.72
C ALA A 157 18.46 -0.01 14.63
N ILE A 158 17.87 -0.16 13.44
CA ILE A 158 16.67 -0.96 13.22
C ILE A 158 16.93 -2.44 13.60
N ARG A 159 18.00 -3.01 13.10
CA ARG A 159 18.42 -4.38 13.37
C ARG A 159 18.56 -4.64 14.87
N SER A 160 19.19 -3.74 15.61
CA SER A 160 19.38 -3.86 17.07
C SER A 160 18.08 -3.95 17.86
N VAL A 161 17.00 -3.36 17.34
CA VAL A 161 15.67 -3.42 17.94
C VAL A 161 14.92 -4.67 17.52
N CYS A 162 15.04 -5.06 16.26
CA CYS A 162 14.24 -6.12 15.66
C CYS A 162 14.76 -7.51 15.95
N GLU A 163 16.07 -7.77 15.83
CA GLU A 163 16.64 -9.11 16.02
C GLU A 163 16.33 -9.76 17.39
N PRO A 164 16.45 -9.04 18.52
CA PRO A 164 16.11 -9.63 19.82
C PRO A 164 14.62 -9.97 19.96
N ILE A 165 13.77 -9.29 19.18
CA ILE A 165 12.33 -9.51 19.18
C ILE A 165 12.00 -10.72 18.32
N PHE A 166 12.56 -10.81 17.12
CA PHE A 166 12.38 -11.94 16.21
C PHE A 166 13.05 -13.25 16.66
N ALA A 167 13.93 -13.18 17.65
CA ALA A 167 14.46 -14.39 18.31
C ALA A 167 13.40 -15.15 19.14
N LYS A 168 12.22 -14.51 19.39
CA LYS A 168 11.08 -15.12 20.07
C LYS A 168 10.11 -15.73 19.07
N PRO A 169 9.27 -16.71 19.49
CA PRO A 169 8.16 -17.17 18.68
C PRO A 169 7.26 -16.00 18.27
N LEU A 170 6.85 -15.94 17.01
CA LEU A 170 6.08 -14.81 16.46
C LEU A 170 4.83 -14.49 17.28
N LYS A 171 4.15 -15.49 17.81
CA LYS A 171 2.98 -15.33 18.67
C LYS A 171 3.25 -14.59 20.00
N GLU A 172 4.49 -14.53 20.45
CA GLU A 172 4.90 -13.83 21.67
C GLU A 172 5.32 -12.38 21.40
N ILE A 173 5.46 -12.01 20.12
CA ILE A 173 5.88 -10.67 19.72
C ILE A 173 4.66 -9.74 19.74
N SER A 174 4.75 -8.66 20.51
CA SER A 174 3.80 -7.54 20.41
C SER A 174 4.22 -6.63 19.28
N PHE A 175 3.39 -6.60 18.24
CA PHE A 175 3.63 -5.77 17.05
C PHE A 175 3.53 -4.27 17.37
N GLY A 176 2.56 -3.90 18.19
CA GLY A 176 2.40 -2.51 18.61
C GLY A 176 3.57 -2.01 19.46
N GLN A 177 4.14 -2.87 20.33
CA GLN A 177 5.36 -2.55 21.09
C GLN A 177 6.60 -2.47 20.18
N LEU A 178 6.69 -3.34 19.18
CA LEU A 178 7.74 -3.28 18.17
C LEU A 178 7.73 -1.94 17.45
N LEU A 179 6.57 -1.53 16.93
CA LEU A 179 6.42 -0.22 16.27
C LEU A 179 6.79 0.95 17.19
N LEU A 180 6.40 0.88 18.46
CA LEU A 180 6.76 1.93 19.43
C LEU A 180 8.28 2.05 19.57
N ARG A 181 9.00 0.94 19.71
CA ARG A 181 10.46 0.93 19.80
C ARG A 181 11.12 1.43 18.51
N LEU A 182 10.57 1.05 17.37
CA LEU A 182 11.06 1.54 16.07
C LEU A 182 10.88 3.05 15.93
N PHE A 183 9.72 3.60 16.30
CA PHE A 183 9.52 5.05 16.30
C PHE A 183 10.46 5.77 17.26
N GLN A 184 10.72 5.21 18.45
CA GLN A 184 11.71 5.77 19.38
C GLN A 184 13.12 5.75 18.80
N THR A 185 13.48 4.69 18.07
CA THR A 185 14.78 4.57 17.40
C THR A 185 14.88 5.56 16.25
N ALA A 186 13.87 5.60 15.39
CA ALA A 186 13.86 6.49 14.22
C ALA A 186 13.88 7.99 14.60
N ARG A 187 13.31 8.37 15.75
CA ARG A 187 13.44 9.75 16.29
C ARG A 187 14.89 10.16 16.54
N ARG A 188 15.78 9.22 16.82
CA ARG A 188 17.23 9.50 16.99
C ARG A 188 17.89 9.91 15.66
N PHE A 189 17.23 9.57 14.54
CA PHE A 189 17.61 9.95 13.18
C PHE A 189 16.73 11.09 12.64
N ASN A 190 16.18 11.93 13.53
CA ASN A 190 15.32 13.06 13.20
C ASN A 190 14.06 12.70 12.40
N MET A 191 13.53 11.50 12.58
CA MET A 191 12.25 11.11 11.98
C MET A 191 11.11 11.94 12.57
N GLU A 192 10.38 12.64 11.71
CA GLU A 192 9.12 13.27 12.05
C GLU A 192 7.98 12.24 11.93
N VAL A 193 7.52 11.77 13.09
CA VAL A 193 6.41 10.79 13.11
C VAL A 193 5.10 11.50 12.79
N GLN A 194 4.48 11.13 11.69
CA GLN A 194 3.19 11.69 11.30
C GLN A 194 2.08 11.30 12.30
N PRO A 195 1.13 12.21 12.63
CA PRO A 195 0.03 11.92 13.56
C PRO A 195 -0.77 10.67 13.18
N GLN A 196 -0.95 10.40 11.89
CA GLN A 196 -1.66 9.25 11.37
C GLN A 196 -0.98 7.93 11.76
N LEU A 197 0.36 7.89 11.74
CA LEU A 197 1.13 6.70 12.14
C LEU A 197 1.02 6.44 13.65
N VAL A 198 0.92 7.49 14.45
CA VAL A 198 0.68 7.35 15.90
C VAL A 198 -0.72 6.80 16.18
N LEU A 199 -1.73 7.27 15.45
CA LEU A 199 -3.10 6.74 15.54
C LEU A 199 -3.14 5.26 15.12
N LEU A 200 -2.46 4.92 14.04
CA LEU A 200 -2.35 3.56 13.53
C LEU A 200 -1.69 2.64 14.55
N GLN A 201 -0.58 3.06 15.16
CA GLN A 201 0.11 2.31 16.20
C GLN A 201 -0.79 2.09 17.43
N LYS A 202 -1.50 3.14 17.90
CA LYS A 202 -2.44 3.03 19.02
C LYS A 202 -3.53 2.01 18.71
N THR A 203 -4.11 2.08 17.52
CA THR A 203 -5.17 1.17 17.09
C THR A 203 -4.67 -0.27 17.01
N LEU A 204 -3.47 -0.47 16.48
CA LEU A 204 -2.85 -1.79 16.40
C LEU A 204 -2.61 -2.39 17.79
N LEU A 205 -2.14 -1.59 18.76
CA LEU A 205 -2.00 -2.03 20.15
C LEU A 205 -3.36 -2.46 20.77
N ASN A 206 -4.42 -1.69 20.51
CA ASN A 206 -5.75 -2.02 21.01
C ASN A 206 -6.26 -3.33 20.41
N ILE A 207 -6.10 -3.52 19.10
CA ILE A 207 -6.54 -4.74 18.40
C ILE A 207 -5.71 -5.95 18.83
N GLU A 208 -4.40 -5.79 18.97
CA GLU A 208 -3.55 -6.85 19.49
C GLU A 208 -3.94 -7.23 20.92
N GLY A 209 -4.15 -6.25 21.79
CA GLY A 209 -4.58 -6.47 23.16
C GLY A 209 -5.94 -7.17 23.25
N LEU A 210 -6.92 -6.71 22.48
CA LEU A 210 -8.24 -7.32 22.39
C LEU A 210 -8.16 -8.73 21.80
N GLY A 211 -7.42 -8.91 20.71
CA GLY A 211 -7.24 -10.19 20.04
C GLY A 211 -6.66 -11.25 21.00
N ARG A 212 -5.66 -10.89 21.82
CA ARG A 212 -5.08 -11.78 22.82
C ARG A 212 -6.00 -12.06 24.02
N GLN A 213 -6.93 -11.16 24.33
CA GLN A 213 -7.96 -11.43 25.34
C GLN A 213 -8.99 -12.43 24.83
N LEU A 214 -9.35 -12.36 23.54
CA LEU A 214 -10.26 -13.29 22.88
C LEU A 214 -9.59 -14.66 22.66
N HIS A 215 -8.38 -14.65 22.08
CA HIS A 215 -7.60 -15.84 21.76
C HIS A 215 -6.12 -15.62 22.13
N PRO A 216 -5.65 -16.13 23.28
CA PRO A 216 -4.27 -15.91 23.76
C PRO A 216 -3.16 -16.36 22.80
N ASP A 217 -3.44 -17.37 21.97
CA ASP A 217 -2.51 -17.91 20.99
C ASP A 217 -2.61 -17.21 19.60
N LEU A 218 -3.31 -16.08 19.51
CA LEU A 218 -3.45 -15.31 18.29
C LEU A 218 -2.07 -14.93 17.73
N ASP A 219 -1.79 -15.40 16.52
CA ASP A 219 -0.61 -15.01 15.74
C ASP A 219 -0.99 -13.93 14.74
N LEU A 220 -0.80 -12.69 15.14
CA LEU A 220 -1.11 -11.50 14.33
C LEU A 220 -0.33 -11.50 13.02
N TRP A 221 0.90 -12.03 13.01
CA TRP A 221 1.76 -12.11 11.84
C TRP A 221 1.21 -13.08 10.80
N LYS A 222 0.81 -14.27 11.26
CA LYS A 222 0.21 -15.30 10.41
C LYS A 222 -1.08 -14.81 9.77
N THR A 223 -1.89 -14.05 10.49
CA THR A 223 -3.17 -13.50 10.01
C THR A 223 -2.95 -12.31 9.07
N ALA A 224 -2.00 -11.41 9.37
CA ALA A 224 -1.77 -10.19 8.59
C ALA A 224 -1.05 -10.42 7.27
N LYS A 225 -0.06 -11.33 7.23
CA LYS A 225 0.80 -11.55 6.06
C LYS A 225 0.03 -11.90 4.78
N PRO A 226 -0.93 -12.85 4.77
CA PRO A 226 -1.70 -13.16 3.58
C PRO A 226 -2.50 -11.98 3.04
N ILE A 227 -3.04 -11.14 3.93
CA ILE A 227 -3.84 -9.96 3.56
C ILE A 227 -2.94 -8.94 2.83
N LEU A 228 -1.75 -8.69 3.37
CA LEU A 228 -0.77 -7.80 2.76
C LEU A 228 -0.28 -8.30 1.40
N GLU A 229 0.09 -9.58 1.32
CA GLU A 229 0.55 -10.19 0.07
C GLU A 229 -0.53 -10.18 -1.00
N HIS A 230 -1.78 -10.47 -0.63
CA HIS A 230 -2.93 -10.44 -1.54
C HIS A 230 -3.15 -9.03 -2.09
N TRP A 231 -3.18 -8.03 -1.20
CA TRP A 231 -3.34 -6.63 -1.58
C TRP A 231 -2.21 -6.13 -2.50
N MET A 232 -0.96 -6.51 -2.22
CA MET A 232 0.17 -6.16 -3.08
C MET A 232 0.07 -6.80 -4.45
N LYS A 233 -0.32 -8.09 -4.53
CA LYS A 233 -0.53 -8.79 -5.81
C LYS A 233 -1.64 -8.16 -6.64
N GLU A 234 -2.76 -7.78 -6.03
CA GLU A 234 -3.84 -7.07 -6.71
C GLU A 234 -3.37 -5.74 -7.31
N ARG A 235 -2.54 -4.99 -6.60
CA ARG A 235 -1.98 -3.72 -7.09
C ARG A 235 -0.95 -3.87 -8.20
N MET A 236 -0.17 -4.93 -8.17
CA MET A 236 0.84 -5.22 -9.20
C MET A 236 0.23 -5.88 -10.43
N SER A 237 -1.04 -6.20 -10.43
CA SER A 237 -1.70 -6.85 -11.56
C SER A 237 -1.78 -5.91 -12.76
N LEU A 238 -1.59 -6.48 -13.97
CA LEU A 238 -1.69 -5.76 -15.26
C LEU A 238 -3.03 -5.04 -15.43
N SER A 239 -4.12 -5.57 -14.84
CA SER A 239 -5.43 -4.93 -14.84
C SER A 239 -5.45 -3.59 -14.09
N THR A 240 -4.70 -3.48 -12.99
CA THR A 240 -4.57 -2.22 -12.24
C THR A 240 -3.76 -1.21 -13.03
N ALA A 241 -2.67 -1.62 -13.69
CA ALA A 241 -1.89 -0.76 -14.58
C ALA A 241 -2.73 -0.26 -15.77
N LEU A 242 -3.52 -1.13 -16.39
CA LEU A 242 -4.45 -0.75 -17.47
C LEU A 242 -5.58 0.17 -16.99
N ASN A 243 -6.15 -0.08 -15.82
CA ASN A 243 -7.19 0.77 -15.23
C ASN A 243 -6.65 2.16 -14.84
N THR A 244 -5.40 2.23 -14.36
CA THR A 244 -4.72 3.51 -14.08
C THR A 244 -4.47 4.26 -15.37
N LEU A 245 -3.99 3.59 -16.43
CA LEU A 245 -3.85 4.19 -17.76
C LEU A 245 -5.18 4.67 -18.33
N GLN A 246 -6.27 3.92 -18.19
CA GLN A 246 -7.60 4.35 -18.64
C GLN A 246 -8.16 5.53 -17.83
N LYS A 247 -7.89 5.60 -16.55
CA LYS A 247 -8.34 6.73 -15.70
C LYS A 247 -7.51 8.00 -15.93
N GLU A 248 -6.24 7.85 -16.25
CA GLU A 248 -5.31 8.97 -16.50
C GLU A 248 -5.31 9.44 -17.95
N ALA A 249 -5.69 8.57 -18.89
CA ALA A 249 -5.77 8.90 -20.32
C ALA A 249 -6.60 10.17 -20.64
N PRO A 250 -7.75 10.43 -20.02
CA PRO A 250 -8.50 11.68 -20.23
C PRO A 250 -7.70 12.93 -19.82
N ASN A 251 -6.93 12.84 -18.72
CA ASN A 251 -6.10 13.94 -18.24
C ASN A 251 -4.93 14.21 -19.20
N TRP A 252 -4.37 13.17 -19.80
CA TRP A 252 -3.30 13.31 -20.79
C TRP A 252 -3.79 13.96 -22.07
N ILE A 253 -4.99 13.64 -22.54
CA ILE A 253 -5.60 14.27 -23.72
C ILE A 253 -5.75 15.80 -23.54
N HIS A 254 -6.04 16.24 -22.31
CA HIS A 254 -6.11 17.66 -21.99
C HIS A 254 -4.75 18.33 -21.80
N THR A 255 -3.73 17.58 -21.40
CA THR A 255 -2.38 18.10 -21.10
C THR A 255 -1.45 18.05 -22.31
N LEU A 256 -1.61 17.06 -23.20
CA LEU A 256 -0.82 16.90 -24.43
C LEU A 256 -0.80 18.13 -25.34
N PRO A 257 -1.91 18.86 -25.58
CA PRO A 257 -1.89 20.07 -26.37
C PRO A 257 -1.11 21.24 -25.74
N ALA A 258 -0.91 21.21 -24.41
CA ALA A 258 -0.15 22.24 -23.70
C ALA A 258 1.37 21.97 -23.65
N LEU A 259 1.79 20.71 -23.86
CA LEU A 259 3.20 20.30 -23.84
C LEU A 259 4.11 21.09 -24.81
N PRO A 260 3.73 21.34 -26.09
CA PRO A 260 4.55 22.13 -26.99
C PRO A 260 4.76 23.56 -26.51
N ARG A 261 3.73 24.16 -25.89
CA ARG A 261 3.83 25.53 -25.32
C ARG A 261 4.72 25.53 -24.08
N LEU A 262 4.60 24.57 -23.18
CA LEU A 262 5.45 24.45 -22.01
C LEU A 262 6.93 24.20 -22.38
N LEU A 263 7.18 23.37 -23.39
CA LEU A 263 8.52 23.12 -23.91
C LEU A 263 9.09 24.38 -24.59
N HIS A 264 8.27 25.12 -25.31
CA HIS A 264 8.67 26.38 -25.95
C HIS A 264 8.99 27.46 -24.90
N ASP A 265 8.14 27.62 -23.86
CA ASP A 265 8.36 28.56 -22.76
C ASP A 265 9.59 28.20 -21.93
N LEU A 266 9.84 26.90 -21.72
CA LEU A 266 11.07 26.40 -21.07
C LEU A 266 12.30 26.69 -21.93
N SER A 267 12.21 26.52 -23.26
CA SER A 267 13.34 26.78 -24.15
C SER A 267 13.66 28.27 -24.21
N ILE A 268 12.65 29.16 -24.21
CA ILE A 268 12.88 30.61 -24.15
C ILE A 268 13.50 31.03 -22.82
N LYS A 269 12.96 30.51 -21.69
CA LYS A 269 13.53 30.80 -20.36
C LYS A 269 14.96 30.26 -20.20
N ALA A 270 15.27 29.13 -20.85
CA ALA A 270 16.63 28.60 -20.91
C ALA A 270 17.57 29.48 -21.71
N GLN A 271 17.12 30.00 -22.87
CA GLN A 271 17.91 30.93 -23.71
C GLN A 271 18.13 32.30 -23.06
N GLU A 272 17.14 32.77 -22.27
CA GLU A 272 17.23 34.04 -21.52
C GLU A 272 18.07 33.93 -20.22
N GLY A 273 18.63 32.77 -19.90
CA GLY A 273 19.45 32.57 -18.70
C GLY A 273 18.68 32.76 -17.37
N LYS A 274 17.33 32.79 -17.42
CA LYS A 274 16.46 33.02 -16.26
C LYS A 274 16.06 31.75 -15.49
N LEU A 275 16.60 30.59 -15.88
CA LEU A 275 16.48 29.35 -15.12
C LEU A 275 17.43 29.39 -13.91
N THR A 276 17.03 30.07 -12.85
CA THR A 276 17.70 30.01 -11.57
C THR A 276 17.24 28.74 -10.82
N THR A 277 17.74 27.61 -11.24
CA THR A 277 17.71 26.40 -10.42
C THR A 277 19.07 26.32 -9.71
N GLN A 278 19.06 26.39 -8.39
CA GLN A 278 20.23 26.06 -7.57
C GLN A 278 20.45 24.54 -7.60
N LEU A 279 20.73 23.98 -8.77
CA LEU A 279 21.15 22.60 -8.90
C LEU A 279 22.65 22.55 -8.59
N SER A 280 23.02 21.77 -7.60
CA SER A 280 24.41 21.49 -7.31
C SER A 280 25.06 20.80 -8.52
N PRO A 281 26.38 20.97 -8.76
CA PRO A 281 27.08 20.26 -9.85
C PRO A 281 26.96 18.72 -9.75
N ARG A 282 26.70 18.19 -8.56
CA ARG A 282 26.39 16.76 -8.32
C ARG A 282 25.02 16.37 -8.87
N ASP A 283 23.98 17.14 -8.57
CA ASP A 283 22.61 16.88 -9.04
C ASP A 283 22.54 16.89 -10.58
N LEU A 284 23.29 17.80 -11.22
CA LEU A 284 23.42 17.85 -12.69
C LEU A 284 24.10 16.62 -13.27
N ALA A 285 25.10 16.06 -12.57
CA ALA A 285 25.80 14.86 -13.01
C ALA A 285 24.88 13.61 -12.85
N GLU A 286 24.13 13.50 -11.76
CA GLU A 286 23.17 12.43 -11.54
C GLU A 286 22.03 12.47 -12.54
N ILE A 287 21.39 13.62 -12.74
CA ILE A 287 20.33 13.81 -13.74
C ILE A 287 20.84 13.46 -15.16
N LYS A 288 22.05 13.87 -15.50
CA LYS A 288 22.66 13.55 -16.81
C LYS A 288 22.95 12.06 -16.97
N GLN A 289 23.30 11.37 -15.87
CA GLN A 289 23.54 9.94 -15.87
C GLN A 289 22.22 9.19 -15.99
N GLU A 290 21.20 9.62 -15.26
CA GLU A 290 19.87 9.03 -15.28
C GLU A 290 19.15 9.21 -16.63
N ILE A 291 19.24 10.39 -17.24
CA ILE A 291 18.77 10.66 -18.60
C ILE A 291 19.48 9.76 -19.62
N ARG A 292 20.79 9.56 -19.52
CA ARG A 292 21.53 8.66 -20.42
C ARG A 292 21.11 7.21 -20.25
N HIS A 293 20.88 6.74 -19.01
CA HIS A 293 20.40 5.40 -18.72
C HIS A 293 18.96 5.18 -19.23
N SER A 294 18.07 6.13 -18.97
CA SER A 294 16.70 6.11 -19.45
C SER A 294 16.64 6.11 -20.99
N ASN A 295 17.43 6.95 -21.63
CA ASN A 295 17.45 7.05 -23.09
C ASN A 295 17.99 5.77 -23.76
N ARG A 296 19.01 5.13 -23.16
CA ARG A 296 19.50 3.82 -23.64
C ARG A 296 18.48 2.71 -23.49
N ARG A 297 17.70 2.70 -22.40
CA ARG A 297 16.61 1.74 -22.18
C ARG A 297 15.50 1.92 -23.21
N THR A 298 15.07 3.16 -23.39
CA THR A 298 14.03 3.51 -24.36
C THR A 298 14.46 3.14 -25.79
N LEU A 299 15.72 3.41 -26.17
CA LEU A 299 16.25 3.03 -27.46
C LEU A 299 16.26 1.51 -27.68
N LYS A 300 16.69 0.74 -26.67
CA LYS A 300 16.67 -0.73 -26.73
C LYS A 300 15.24 -1.27 -26.83
N ALA A 301 14.28 -0.69 -26.06
CA ALA A 301 12.89 -1.11 -26.10
C ALA A 301 12.25 -0.81 -27.46
N ILE A 302 12.45 0.37 -28.02
CA ILE A 302 11.95 0.72 -29.36
C ILE A 302 12.58 -0.16 -30.43
N THR A 303 13.88 -0.37 -30.41
CA THR A 303 14.58 -1.22 -31.37
C THR A 303 14.09 -2.68 -31.27
N GLY A 304 13.93 -3.20 -30.04
CA GLY A 304 13.40 -4.55 -29.81
C GLY A 304 11.97 -4.70 -30.33
N ALA A 305 11.08 -3.73 -30.08
CA ALA A 305 9.73 -3.72 -30.59
C ALA A 305 9.67 -3.67 -32.12
N THR A 306 10.53 -2.87 -32.74
CA THR A 306 10.63 -2.77 -34.21
C THR A 306 11.04 -4.11 -34.83
N PHE A 307 11.99 -4.83 -34.23
CA PHE A 307 12.38 -6.17 -34.69
C PHE A 307 11.27 -7.20 -34.53
N ILE A 308 10.50 -7.16 -33.47
CA ILE A 308 9.35 -8.07 -33.29
C ILE A 308 8.26 -7.78 -34.31
N VAL A 309 7.93 -6.52 -34.56
CA VAL A 309 6.96 -6.13 -35.59
C VAL A 309 7.46 -6.53 -36.98
N GLY A 310 8.75 -6.31 -37.27
CA GLY A 310 9.37 -6.78 -38.50
C GLY A 310 9.30 -8.30 -38.68
N ALA A 311 9.55 -9.07 -37.62
CA ALA A 311 9.41 -10.51 -37.62
C ALA A 311 7.96 -10.95 -37.90
N ALA A 312 6.98 -10.31 -37.27
CA ALA A 312 5.57 -10.60 -37.50
C ALA A 312 5.13 -10.30 -38.94
N ILE A 313 5.57 -9.19 -39.50
CA ILE A 313 5.28 -8.81 -40.89
C ILE A 313 5.94 -9.77 -41.85
N THR A 314 7.18 -10.16 -41.65
CA THR A 314 7.87 -11.15 -42.51
C THR A 314 7.24 -12.52 -42.43
N THR A 315 6.73 -12.96 -41.28
CA THR A 315 6.01 -14.23 -41.14
C THR A 315 4.67 -14.19 -41.87
N LEU A 316 3.91 -13.11 -41.79
CA LEU A 316 2.65 -12.92 -42.52
C LEU A 316 2.84 -12.87 -44.01
N LEU A 317 3.93 -12.26 -44.50
CA LEU A 317 4.25 -12.21 -45.92
C LEU A 317 4.77 -13.55 -46.44
N SER A 318 5.39 -14.41 -45.60
CA SER A 318 5.92 -15.72 -46.00
C SER A 318 4.84 -16.74 -46.37
N GLU A 319 3.61 -16.56 -45.90
CA GLU A 319 2.46 -17.42 -46.31
C GLU A 319 2.08 -17.27 -47.80
N HIS A 320 2.60 -16.21 -48.46
CA HIS A 320 2.32 -15.92 -49.88
C HIS A 320 3.45 -16.27 -50.85
N PHE A 321 4.57 -16.80 -50.36
CA PHE A 321 5.74 -17.15 -51.20
C PHE A 321 6.08 -18.63 -51.17
N THR A 322 6.42 -19.20 -52.33
CA THR A 322 6.62 -20.64 -52.55
C THR A 322 7.96 -21.22 -52.06
N GLU A 323 8.81 -20.44 -51.38
CA GLU A 323 10.05 -20.93 -50.77
C GLU A 323 10.15 -20.58 -49.26
N PRO A 324 9.75 -21.50 -48.36
CA PRO A 324 9.51 -21.16 -46.97
C PRO A 324 10.74 -21.17 -46.03
N LEU A 325 11.86 -21.85 -46.39
CA LEU A 325 12.94 -22.08 -45.41
C LEU A 325 13.80 -20.88 -45.07
N GLY A 326 14.13 -20.03 -46.03
CA GLY A 326 15.00 -18.86 -45.79
C GLY A 326 14.32 -17.73 -45.05
N ILE A 327 13.06 -17.47 -45.34
CA ILE A 327 12.27 -16.39 -44.76
C ILE A 327 11.88 -16.73 -43.30
N SER A 328 11.58 -18.00 -43.04
CA SER A 328 11.26 -18.49 -41.68
C SER A 328 12.45 -18.42 -40.73
N LEU A 329 13.68 -18.66 -41.18
CA LEU A 329 14.89 -18.48 -40.38
C LEU A 329 15.21 -17.02 -40.11
N LEU A 330 14.96 -16.11 -41.05
CA LEU A 330 15.12 -14.66 -40.87
C LEU A 330 14.11 -14.08 -39.90
N SER A 331 12.84 -14.44 -40.00
CA SER A 331 11.80 -13.97 -39.09
C SER A 331 11.99 -14.53 -37.68
N GLY A 332 12.41 -15.77 -37.51
CA GLY A 332 12.76 -16.37 -36.23
C GLY A 332 13.97 -15.68 -35.58
N GLY A 333 15.01 -15.35 -36.34
CA GLY A 333 16.18 -14.61 -35.89
C GLY A 333 15.86 -13.19 -35.44
N LEU A 334 15.07 -12.45 -36.21
CA LEU A 334 14.63 -11.11 -35.88
C LEU A 334 13.74 -11.08 -34.61
N GLY A 335 12.82 -12.05 -34.49
CA GLY A 335 11.96 -12.17 -33.32
C GLY A 335 12.74 -12.47 -32.04
N LEU A 336 13.69 -13.39 -32.10
CA LEU A 336 14.57 -13.74 -30.98
C LEU A 336 15.47 -12.59 -30.55
N TRP A 337 16.04 -11.86 -31.50
CA TRP A 337 16.89 -10.69 -31.23
C TRP A 337 16.07 -9.52 -30.65
N GLY A 338 14.86 -9.30 -31.17
CA GLY A 338 13.92 -8.32 -30.63
C GLY A 338 13.52 -8.62 -29.20
N ALA A 339 13.22 -9.90 -28.89
CA ALA A 339 12.89 -10.34 -27.54
C ALA A 339 14.07 -10.18 -26.55
N LEU A 340 15.29 -10.52 -26.98
CA LEU A 340 16.51 -10.33 -26.19
C LEU A 340 16.78 -8.85 -25.86
N LEU A 341 16.59 -7.96 -26.83
CA LEU A 341 16.76 -6.52 -26.63
C LEU A 341 15.71 -5.97 -25.69
N LEU A 342 14.44 -6.40 -25.81
CA LEU A 342 13.39 -6.03 -24.87
C LEU A 342 13.69 -6.52 -23.47
N PHE A 343 14.07 -7.78 -23.32
CA PHE A 343 14.40 -8.35 -22.02
C PHE A 343 15.58 -7.61 -21.35
N SER A 344 16.61 -7.28 -22.13
CA SER A 344 17.78 -6.51 -21.66
C SER A 344 17.43 -5.07 -21.26
N SER A 345 16.30 -4.52 -21.73
CA SER A 345 15.83 -3.18 -21.34
C SER A 345 15.16 -3.17 -19.97
N PHE A 346 14.67 -4.33 -19.49
CA PHE A 346 14.03 -4.49 -18.19
C PHE A 346 14.95 -4.98 -17.07
N GLN A 347 16.16 -5.48 -17.39
CA GLN A 347 17.11 -5.86 -16.35
C GLN A 347 17.67 -4.61 -15.65
N LYS A 348 17.36 -4.49 -14.36
CA LYS A 348 18.04 -3.58 -13.42
C LYS A 348 19.42 -4.19 -13.10
N HIS A 349 20.49 -3.45 -13.36
CA HIS A 349 21.76 -3.63 -12.65
C HIS A 349 21.72 -2.79 -11.39
#